data_0fa163f158055892e4bfcc2fecdd3683
#
_entry.id   0fa163f158055892e4bfcc2fecdd3683
#
_cell.length_a   1.000
_cell.length_b   1.000
_cell.length_c   1.000
_cell.angle_alpha   90.00
_cell.angle_beta   90.00
_cell.angle_gamma   90.00
#
_symmetry.space_group_name_H-M   'P 1'
#
loop_
_entity.id
_entity.type
_entity.pdbx_description
1 polymer ?
#
loop_
_entity_poly.entity_id
_entity_poly.type
_entity_poly.pdbx_seq_one_letter_code
_entity_poly.pdbx_strand_id
1 'polypeptide(L)'
;MRFYQEDKKMSKEFPITISSWTLGDQCKFEDRVIAAKNAGYEGIGLRAETYVDALNEGLFDKDILAILDKHGMKVTEVEYIVQWAEEHRSYEQKYKEQLCFHMCELFDVKQINCGLMENYSVEYTAQKLRELCQRAGKYIIGVEPMPYSGIPDMKKGWAVVKAADCENAKLIMDTWHWVRANQPVDLSVIEDIPADKIVSKIGRA
;
A
#
# COMPACT_ATOMS: atom_id res chain seq x y z
N MET A 1 21.88 -26.69 -0.83
CA MET A 1 22.70 -25.58 -0.29
C MET A 1 22.78 -24.33 -1.17
N ARG A 2 22.56 -24.39 -2.50
CA ARG A 2 22.57 -23.21 -3.39
C ARG A 2 21.32 -22.30 -3.25
N PHE A 3 20.14 -22.86 -3.00
CA PHE A 3 18.90 -22.10 -2.85
C PHE A 3 18.89 -21.13 -1.64
N TYR A 4 19.55 -21.50 -0.55
CA TYR A 4 19.61 -20.67 0.67
C TYR A 4 20.53 -19.44 0.56
N GLN A 5 21.46 -19.42 -0.40
CA GLN A 5 22.35 -18.27 -0.62
C GLN A 5 21.77 -17.24 -1.59
N GLU A 6 20.89 -17.66 -2.50
CA GLU A 6 20.19 -16.73 -3.43
C GLU A 6 19.07 -15.98 -2.68
N ASP A 7 18.36 -16.62 -1.75
CA ASP A 7 17.35 -15.97 -0.91
C ASP A 7 17.93 -14.85 -0.03
N LYS A 8 19.15 -15.02 0.50
CA LYS A 8 19.83 -13.97 1.26
C LYS A 8 20.28 -12.78 0.42
N LYS A 9 20.46 -12.95 -0.89
CA LYS A 9 20.85 -11.87 -1.80
C LYS A 9 19.64 -11.06 -2.26
N MET A 10 18.48 -11.71 -2.44
CA MET A 10 17.22 -11.05 -2.75
C MET A 10 16.70 -10.20 -1.58
N SER A 11 16.85 -10.66 -0.33
CA SER A 11 16.42 -9.92 0.86
C SER A 11 17.21 -8.62 1.12
N LYS A 12 18.37 -8.43 0.46
CA LYS A 12 19.14 -7.18 0.53
C LYS A 12 18.67 -6.11 -0.47
N GLU A 13 17.95 -6.51 -1.50
CA GLU A 13 17.51 -5.63 -2.58
C GLU A 13 16.11 -5.04 -2.31
N PHE A 14 15.28 -5.77 -1.55
CA PHE A 14 13.92 -5.36 -1.21
C PHE A 14 13.68 -5.49 0.30
N PRO A 15 13.30 -4.39 1.00
CA PRO A 15 13.04 -4.46 2.43
C PRO A 15 11.82 -5.34 2.71
N ILE A 16 11.92 -6.18 3.74
CA ILE A 16 10.77 -6.94 4.25
C ILE A 16 10.02 -6.03 5.23
N THR A 17 8.75 -5.78 4.92
CA THR A 17 7.92 -4.86 5.69
C THR A 17 6.67 -5.53 6.22
N ILE A 18 6.09 -4.97 7.28
CA ILE A 18 4.82 -5.41 7.85
C ILE A 18 3.84 -4.24 7.86
N SER A 19 2.59 -4.47 7.47
CA SER A 19 1.55 -3.46 7.65
C SER A 19 1.23 -3.24 9.13
N SER A 20 1.08 -1.99 9.53
CA SER A 20 0.65 -1.62 10.88
C SER A 20 -0.72 -2.21 11.26
N TRP A 21 -1.55 -2.50 10.26
CA TRP A 21 -2.83 -3.18 10.43
C TRP A 21 -2.69 -4.60 11.00
N THR A 22 -1.63 -5.32 10.59
CA THR A 22 -1.36 -6.69 11.05
C THR A 22 -1.02 -6.74 12.55
N LEU A 23 -0.53 -5.65 13.12
CA LEU A 23 -0.10 -5.57 14.51
C LEU A 23 -1.26 -5.27 15.50
N GLY A 24 -2.48 -5.18 15.00
CA GLY A 24 -3.67 -4.91 15.80
C GLY A 24 -3.88 -3.42 16.11
N ASP A 25 -5.04 -3.07 16.64
CA ASP A 25 -5.47 -1.68 16.88
C ASP A 25 -5.24 -1.19 18.31
N GLN A 26 -4.97 -2.11 19.27
CA GLN A 26 -4.86 -1.81 20.70
C GLN A 26 -3.42 -1.53 21.18
N CYS A 27 -2.45 -1.48 20.25
CA CYS A 27 -1.05 -1.25 20.60
C CYS A 27 -0.67 0.23 20.44
N LYS A 28 0.16 0.74 21.36
CA LYS A 28 0.81 2.04 21.18
C LYS A 28 1.74 2.04 19.98
N PHE A 29 1.99 3.23 19.44
CA PHE A 29 2.83 3.37 18.26
C PHE A 29 4.24 2.76 18.45
N GLU A 30 4.92 3.09 19.55
CA GLU A 30 6.25 2.56 19.82
C GLU A 30 6.25 1.04 20.02
N ASP A 31 5.23 0.47 20.66
CA ASP A 31 5.10 -0.98 20.85
C ASP A 31 4.97 -1.71 19.50
N ARG A 32 4.24 -1.12 18.53
CA ARG A 32 4.15 -1.66 17.15
C ARG A 32 5.52 -1.68 16.47
N VAL A 33 6.27 -0.57 16.58
CA VAL A 33 7.61 -0.45 16.01
C VAL A 33 8.56 -1.49 16.62
N ILE A 34 8.52 -1.66 17.95
CA ILE A 34 9.32 -2.67 18.67
C ILE A 34 8.94 -4.09 18.22
N ALA A 35 7.64 -4.40 18.13
CA ALA A 35 7.16 -5.70 17.72
C ALA A 35 7.61 -6.05 16.29
N ALA A 36 7.46 -5.11 15.35
CA ALA A 36 7.93 -5.28 13.98
C ALA A 36 9.45 -5.52 13.92
N LYS A 37 10.23 -4.72 14.65
CA LYS A 37 11.69 -4.86 14.72
C LYS A 37 12.12 -6.19 15.28
N ASN A 38 11.52 -6.61 16.40
CA ASN A 38 11.85 -7.87 17.05
C ASN A 38 11.47 -9.10 16.20
N ALA A 39 10.47 -8.98 15.33
CA ALA A 39 10.09 -9.98 14.36
C ALA A 39 10.99 -10.01 13.11
N GLY A 40 11.98 -9.11 13.02
CA GLY A 40 12.97 -9.08 11.95
C GLY A 40 12.55 -8.28 10.70
N TYR A 41 11.47 -7.49 10.79
CA TYR A 41 11.09 -6.60 9.71
C TYR A 41 12.03 -5.39 9.63
N GLU A 42 12.24 -4.90 8.40
CA GLU A 42 13.10 -3.75 8.12
C GLU A 42 12.29 -2.46 8.00
N GLY A 43 10.98 -2.58 7.75
CA GLY A 43 10.07 -1.47 7.60
C GLY A 43 8.65 -1.75 8.06
N ILE A 44 7.85 -0.71 8.11
CA ILE A 44 6.43 -0.75 8.46
C ILE A 44 5.62 -0.01 7.39
N GLY A 45 4.58 -0.66 6.89
CA GLY A 45 3.52 0.00 6.12
C GLY A 45 2.59 0.72 7.09
N LEU A 46 2.52 2.04 7.01
CA LEU A 46 1.82 2.83 8.02
C LEU A 46 0.45 3.29 7.51
N ARG A 47 -0.59 2.88 8.23
CA ARG A 47 -1.96 3.36 7.96
C ARG A 47 -2.18 4.76 8.50
N ALA A 48 -3.00 5.52 7.79
CA ALA A 48 -3.42 6.86 8.22
C ALA A 48 -4.09 6.82 9.60
N GLU A 49 -4.89 5.80 9.89
CA GLU A 49 -5.52 5.60 11.19
C GLU A 49 -4.47 5.39 12.29
N THR A 50 -3.46 4.55 12.05
CA THR A 50 -2.37 4.31 13.02
C THR A 50 -1.57 5.58 13.32
N TYR A 51 -1.36 6.41 12.29
CA TYR A 51 -0.71 7.71 12.48
C TYR A 51 -1.59 8.66 13.33
N VAL A 52 -2.90 8.71 13.08
CA VAL A 52 -3.85 9.51 13.89
C VAL A 52 -3.88 8.99 15.33
N ASP A 53 -3.87 7.67 15.53
CA ASP A 53 -3.82 7.08 16.87
C ASP A 53 -2.55 7.50 17.62
N ALA A 54 -1.40 7.53 16.95
CA ALA A 54 -0.15 8.03 17.54
C ALA A 54 -0.25 9.51 17.95
N LEU A 55 -0.89 10.36 17.14
CA LEU A 55 -1.17 11.74 17.53
C LEU A 55 -2.11 11.83 18.75
N ASN A 56 -3.11 10.95 18.84
CA ASN A 56 -4.02 10.87 19.98
C ASN A 56 -3.33 10.34 21.24
N GLU A 57 -2.24 9.59 21.12
CA GLU A 57 -1.37 9.22 22.24
C GLU A 57 -0.57 10.42 22.78
N GLY A 58 -0.60 11.57 22.11
CA GLY A 58 0.13 12.78 22.45
C GLY A 58 1.50 12.90 21.75
N LEU A 59 1.78 12.03 20.78
CA LEU A 59 2.98 12.14 19.96
C LEU A 59 2.79 13.23 18.88
N PHE A 60 3.88 13.89 18.53
CA PHE A 60 3.97 14.78 17.37
C PHE A 60 4.83 14.12 16.30
N ASP A 61 4.84 14.66 15.08
CA ASP A 61 5.65 14.17 13.95
C ASP A 61 7.10 13.89 14.35
N LYS A 62 7.73 14.81 15.07
CA LYS A 62 9.10 14.68 15.56
C LYS A 62 9.30 13.50 16.51
N ASP A 63 8.28 13.17 17.32
CA ASP A 63 8.34 12.08 18.29
C ASP A 63 8.18 10.74 17.57
N ILE A 64 7.30 10.67 16.57
CA ILE A 64 7.11 9.52 15.69
C ILE A 64 8.40 9.22 14.93
N LEU A 65 9.02 10.24 14.31
CA LEU A 65 10.31 10.11 13.63
C LEU A 65 11.42 9.64 14.58
N ALA A 66 11.48 10.20 15.80
CA ALA A 66 12.47 9.82 16.81
C ALA A 66 12.30 8.36 17.27
N ILE A 67 11.06 7.87 17.40
CA ILE A 67 10.77 6.47 17.73
C ILE A 67 11.27 5.55 16.60
N LEU A 68 10.96 5.88 15.35
CA LEU A 68 11.40 5.10 14.19
C LEU A 68 12.93 5.03 14.12
N ASP A 69 13.61 6.17 14.28
CA ASP A 69 15.08 6.26 14.27
C ASP A 69 15.71 5.49 15.42
N LYS A 70 15.20 5.64 16.64
CA LYS A 70 15.62 4.92 17.85
C LYS A 70 15.66 3.41 17.65
N HIS A 71 14.68 2.85 16.95
CA HIS A 71 14.57 1.42 16.70
C HIS A 71 15.14 0.99 15.34
N GLY A 72 15.70 1.92 14.55
CA GLY A 72 16.23 1.64 13.22
C GLY A 72 15.18 1.06 12.28
N MET A 73 13.95 1.61 12.34
CA MET A 73 12.82 1.24 11.49
C MET A 73 12.48 2.38 10.53
N LYS A 74 11.86 2.03 9.40
CA LYS A 74 11.40 2.99 8.39
C LYS A 74 9.94 2.76 8.05
N VAL A 75 9.22 3.82 7.74
CA VAL A 75 7.97 3.69 7.00
C VAL A 75 8.33 3.43 5.54
N THR A 76 7.75 2.41 4.94
CA THR A 76 8.07 1.97 3.57
C THR A 76 6.94 2.21 2.59
N GLU A 77 5.72 2.26 3.09
CA GLU A 77 4.53 2.58 2.32
C GLU A 77 3.50 3.25 3.23
N VAL A 78 2.64 4.06 2.65
CA VAL A 78 1.51 4.69 3.34
C VAL A 78 0.22 4.00 2.92
N GLU A 79 -0.63 3.70 3.88
CA GLU A 79 -1.90 3.02 3.71
C GLU A 79 -3.04 3.84 4.36
N TYR A 80 -4.21 3.90 3.91
CA TYR A 80 -4.82 3.24 2.77
C TYR A 80 -5.91 4.15 2.22
N ILE A 81 -5.88 4.51 0.95
CA ILE A 81 -6.90 5.37 0.35
C ILE A 81 -8.02 4.48 -0.21
N VAL A 82 -9.26 4.73 0.22
CA VAL A 82 -10.48 4.12 -0.31
C VAL A 82 -11.44 5.21 -0.79
N GLN A 83 -12.49 4.82 -1.50
CA GLN A 83 -13.57 5.75 -1.92
C GLN A 83 -13.08 6.92 -2.79
N TRP A 84 -11.94 6.73 -3.44
CA TRP A 84 -11.32 7.75 -4.29
C TRP A 84 -12.06 7.95 -5.62
N ALA A 85 -12.91 6.99 -6.01
CA ALA A 85 -13.66 7.01 -7.26
C ALA A 85 -15.07 7.59 -7.10
N GLU A 86 -15.52 7.90 -5.88
CA GLU A 86 -16.82 8.53 -5.67
C GLU A 86 -16.86 9.93 -6.30
N GLU A 87 -18.00 10.26 -6.92
CA GLU A 87 -18.20 11.57 -7.55
C GLU A 87 -18.26 12.69 -6.50
N HIS A 88 -18.93 12.41 -5.38
CA HIS A 88 -19.12 13.37 -4.28
C HIS A 88 -18.43 12.86 -3.01
N ARG A 89 -17.12 13.06 -2.96
CA ARG A 89 -16.31 12.65 -1.81
C ARG A 89 -16.58 13.54 -0.59
N SER A 90 -16.73 12.92 0.58
CA SER A 90 -16.91 13.61 1.86
C SER A 90 -15.65 14.40 2.27
N TYR A 91 -15.78 15.23 3.31
CA TYR A 91 -14.63 15.93 3.88
C TYR A 91 -13.62 14.94 4.45
N GLU A 92 -14.07 13.92 5.18
CA GLU A 92 -13.21 12.91 5.80
C GLU A 92 -12.41 12.12 4.76
N GLN A 93 -13.03 11.76 3.65
CA GLN A 93 -12.35 11.05 2.54
C GLN A 93 -11.25 11.91 1.92
N LYS A 94 -11.53 13.21 1.72
CA LYS A 94 -10.54 14.17 1.20
C LYS A 94 -9.44 14.43 2.22
N TYR A 95 -9.80 14.58 3.50
CA TYR A 95 -8.84 14.78 4.57
C TYR A 95 -7.89 13.58 4.72
N LYS A 96 -8.42 12.34 4.69
CA LYS A 96 -7.60 11.12 4.72
C LYS A 96 -6.62 11.04 3.56
N GLU A 97 -7.04 11.42 2.35
CA GLU A 97 -6.16 11.48 1.19
C GLU A 97 -5.02 12.49 1.40
N GLN A 98 -5.34 13.70 1.88
CA GLN A 98 -4.32 14.71 2.20
C GLN A 98 -3.39 14.27 3.32
N LEU A 99 -3.91 13.54 4.31
CA LEU A 99 -3.12 12.97 5.39
C LEU A 99 -2.12 11.93 4.85
N CYS A 100 -2.52 11.07 3.92
CA CYS A 100 -1.61 10.14 3.26
C CYS A 100 -0.50 10.90 2.51
N PHE A 101 -0.80 12.00 1.84
CA PHE A 101 0.23 12.83 1.19
C PHE A 101 1.18 13.49 2.19
N HIS A 102 0.65 14.01 3.31
CA HIS A 102 1.46 14.52 4.41
C HIS A 102 2.41 13.45 4.98
N MET A 103 1.90 12.25 5.24
CA MET A 103 2.70 11.13 5.73
C MET A 103 3.80 10.74 4.75
N CYS A 104 3.51 10.74 3.45
CA CYS A 104 4.54 10.49 2.43
C CYS A 104 5.66 11.52 2.47
N GLU A 105 5.33 12.80 2.66
CA GLU A 105 6.34 13.86 2.80
C GLU A 105 7.14 13.72 4.10
N LEU A 106 6.44 13.46 5.22
CA LEU A 106 7.04 13.33 6.54
C LEU A 106 8.04 12.18 6.64
N PHE A 107 7.70 11.03 6.07
CA PHE A 107 8.49 9.80 6.16
C PHE A 107 9.38 9.53 4.95
N ASP A 108 9.43 10.45 3.98
CA ASP A 108 10.14 10.28 2.69
C ASP A 108 9.72 9.00 1.95
N VAL A 109 8.41 8.72 1.93
CA VAL A 109 7.82 7.56 1.26
C VAL A 109 7.25 7.97 -0.09
N LYS A 110 7.41 7.11 -1.09
CA LYS A 110 6.92 7.39 -2.45
C LYS A 110 5.64 6.64 -2.80
N GLN A 111 5.26 5.64 -2.01
CA GLN A 111 4.16 4.73 -2.32
C GLN A 111 2.97 4.96 -1.38
N ILE A 112 1.79 5.08 -1.98
CA ILE A 112 0.50 5.10 -1.29
C ILE A 112 -0.33 3.94 -1.82
N ASN A 113 -0.80 3.08 -0.92
CA ASN A 113 -1.66 1.96 -1.26
C ASN A 113 -3.12 2.39 -1.31
N CYS A 114 -3.85 1.92 -2.30
CA CYS A 114 -5.28 2.21 -2.42
C CYS A 114 -6.08 0.99 -2.88
N GLY A 115 -7.34 0.95 -2.47
CA GLY A 115 -8.34 -0.01 -2.93
C GLY A 115 -9.64 0.68 -3.29
N LEU A 116 -10.54 -0.04 -3.92
CA LEU A 116 -11.83 0.47 -4.33
C LEU A 116 -12.92 -0.53 -3.99
N MET A 117 -13.79 -0.19 -3.05
CA MET A 117 -14.86 -1.11 -2.61
C MET A 117 -16.03 -1.12 -3.58
N GLU A 118 -16.33 0.01 -4.19
CA GLU A 118 -17.45 0.22 -5.10
C GLU A 118 -17.15 -0.37 -6.48
N ASN A 119 -18.18 -0.97 -7.11
CA ASN A 119 -18.01 -1.57 -8.41
C ASN A 119 -18.45 -0.60 -9.53
N TYR A 120 -17.47 -0.14 -10.28
CA TYR A 120 -17.67 0.70 -11.47
C TYR A 120 -17.12 0.04 -12.73
N SER A 121 -17.42 0.62 -13.90
CA SER A 121 -16.80 0.19 -15.16
C SER A 121 -15.28 0.47 -15.15
N VAL A 122 -14.54 -0.23 -15.98
CA VAL A 122 -13.10 -0.02 -16.13
C VAL A 122 -12.79 1.41 -16.55
N GLU A 123 -13.57 1.95 -17.50
CA GLU A 123 -13.39 3.30 -18.05
C GLU A 123 -13.57 4.38 -16.98
N TYR A 124 -14.66 4.27 -16.20
CA TYR A 124 -14.92 5.21 -15.10
C TYR A 124 -13.84 5.11 -14.02
N THR A 125 -13.50 3.88 -13.60
CA THR A 125 -12.47 3.65 -12.60
C THR A 125 -11.12 4.20 -13.06
N ALA A 126 -10.75 3.98 -14.32
CA ALA A 126 -9.51 4.49 -14.90
C ALA A 126 -9.48 6.03 -14.95
N GLN A 127 -10.61 6.68 -15.30
CA GLN A 127 -10.72 8.12 -15.23
C GLN A 127 -10.49 8.64 -13.81
N LYS A 128 -11.12 8.02 -12.80
CA LYS A 128 -10.98 8.41 -11.40
C LYS A 128 -9.58 8.12 -10.85
N LEU A 129 -8.95 7.04 -11.29
CA LEU A 129 -7.55 6.75 -10.98
C LEU A 129 -6.62 7.83 -11.55
N ARG A 130 -6.86 8.29 -12.76
CA ARG A 130 -6.10 9.40 -13.37
C ARG A 130 -6.23 10.68 -12.55
N GLU A 131 -7.45 11.01 -12.09
CA GLU A 131 -7.69 12.14 -11.21
C GLU A 131 -6.93 12.00 -9.87
N LEU A 132 -6.93 10.81 -9.27
CA LEU A 132 -6.14 10.52 -8.05
C LEU A 132 -4.65 10.66 -8.31
N CYS A 133 -4.13 10.08 -9.38
CA CYS A 133 -2.72 10.19 -9.77
C CYS A 133 -2.26 11.64 -9.99
N GLN A 134 -3.12 12.47 -10.57
CA GLN A 134 -2.84 13.90 -10.73
C GLN A 134 -2.75 14.62 -9.38
N ARG A 135 -3.66 14.31 -8.42
CA ARG A 135 -3.61 14.90 -7.08
C ARG A 135 -2.40 14.39 -6.29
N ALA A 136 -2.02 13.13 -6.48
CA ALA A 136 -0.86 12.52 -5.83
C ALA A 136 0.49 13.06 -6.35
N GLY A 137 0.53 13.60 -7.57
CA GLY A 137 1.71 14.22 -8.16
C GLY A 137 2.90 13.28 -8.24
N LYS A 138 3.91 13.48 -7.39
CA LYS A 138 5.14 12.68 -7.38
C LYS A 138 5.00 11.30 -6.74
N TYR A 139 3.89 11.03 -6.03
CA TYR A 139 3.70 9.79 -5.30
C TYR A 139 3.12 8.70 -6.20
N ILE A 140 3.57 7.47 -5.99
CA ILE A 140 3.07 6.28 -6.66
C ILE A 140 1.76 5.87 -6.00
N ILE A 141 0.73 5.62 -6.80
CA ILE A 141 -0.53 5.06 -6.36
C ILE A 141 -0.52 3.57 -6.67
N GLY A 142 -0.38 2.76 -5.63
CA GLY A 142 -0.44 1.31 -5.71
C GLY A 142 -1.89 0.82 -5.56
N VAL A 143 -2.47 0.36 -6.65
CA VAL A 143 -3.83 -0.20 -6.66
C VAL A 143 -3.78 -1.66 -6.25
N GLU A 144 -4.50 -2.01 -5.19
CA GLU A 144 -4.58 -3.39 -4.66
C GLU A 144 -5.90 -4.05 -5.09
N PRO A 145 -5.84 -5.06 -5.97
CA PRO A 145 -7.00 -5.89 -6.27
C PRO A 145 -7.36 -6.83 -5.11
N MET A 146 -8.64 -6.86 -4.73
CA MET A 146 -9.14 -7.68 -3.62
C MET A 146 -10.45 -8.37 -4.03
N PRO A 147 -10.63 -9.68 -3.79
CA PRO A 147 -11.78 -10.47 -4.29
C PRO A 147 -13.16 -9.93 -3.91
N TYR A 148 -13.23 -9.17 -2.83
CA TYR A 148 -14.46 -8.60 -2.27
C TYR A 148 -14.65 -7.11 -2.59
N SER A 149 -13.84 -6.59 -3.51
CA SER A 149 -13.81 -5.16 -3.86
C SER A 149 -14.29 -4.88 -5.27
N GLY A 150 -14.42 -3.60 -5.62
CA GLY A 150 -14.74 -3.16 -6.97
C GLY A 150 -13.65 -3.44 -8.01
N ILE A 151 -12.44 -3.78 -7.58
CA ILE A 151 -11.34 -4.30 -8.41
C ILE A 151 -11.01 -5.70 -7.89
N PRO A 152 -11.76 -6.74 -8.28
CA PRO A 152 -11.74 -8.04 -7.61
C PRO A 152 -10.51 -8.89 -7.93
N ASP A 153 -9.79 -8.59 -9.00
CA ASP A 153 -8.68 -9.41 -9.47
C ASP A 153 -7.60 -8.60 -10.22
N MET A 154 -6.46 -9.24 -10.46
CA MET A 154 -5.33 -8.65 -11.19
C MET A 154 -5.67 -8.27 -12.62
N LYS A 155 -6.60 -8.99 -13.28
CA LYS A 155 -7.04 -8.71 -14.65
C LYS A 155 -7.77 -7.37 -14.74
N LYS A 156 -8.75 -7.14 -13.85
CA LYS A 156 -9.45 -5.84 -13.76
C LYS A 156 -8.50 -4.75 -13.28
N GLY A 157 -7.65 -5.03 -12.29
CA GLY A 157 -6.64 -4.09 -11.82
C GLY A 157 -5.71 -3.61 -12.94
N TRP A 158 -5.19 -4.53 -13.73
CA TRP A 158 -4.36 -4.19 -14.88
C TRP A 158 -5.13 -3.41 -15.96
N ALA A 159 -6.35 -3.81 -16.28
CA ALA A 159 -7.18 -3.08 -17.22
C ALA A 159 -7.39 -1.62 -16.80
N VAL A 160 -7.64 -1.37 -15.51
CA VAL A 160 -7.82 -0.03 -14.94
C VAL A 160 -6.52 0.77 -14.99
N VAL A 161 -5.40 0.22 -14.51
CA VAL A 161 -4.10 0.91 -14.51
C VAL A 161 -3.64 1.22 -15.94
N LYS A 162 -3.80 0.27 -16.86
CA LYS A 162 -3.47 0.47 -18.29
C LYS A 162 -4.33 1.56 -18.93
N ALA A 163 -5.65 1.56 -18.67
CA ALA A 163 -6.57 2.57 -19.22
C ALA A 163 -6.39 3.95 -18.58
N ALA A 164 -5.94 4.02 -17.32
CA ALA A 164 -5.61 5.28 -16.66
C ALA A 164 -4.42 5.98 -17.32
N ASP A 165 -3.50 5.22 -17.89
CA ASP A 165 -2.31 5.70 -18.62
C ASP A 165 -1.51 6.75 -17.82
N CYS A 166 -1.26 6.43 -16.53
CA CYS A 166 -0.48 7.28 -15.63
C CYS A 166 0.83 6.60 -15.29
N GLU A 167 1.94 7.34 -15.31
CA GLU A 167 3.25 6.82 -14.95
C GLU A 167 3.29 6.35 -13.50
N ASN A 168 2.67 7.10 -12.61
CA ASN A 168 2.61 6.84 -11.18
C ASN A 168 1.45 5.91 -10.74
N ALA A 169 0.63 5.40 -11.66
CA ALA A 169 -0.33 4.33 -11.37
C ALA A 169 0.35 2.98 -11.51
N LYS A 170 0.31 2.18 -10.44
CA LYS A 170 0.91 0.83 -10.37
C LYS A 170 -0.01 -0.14 -9.64
N LEU A 171 0.31 -1.42 -9.72
CA LEU A 171 -0.40 -2.50 -9.04
C LEU A 171 0.35 -2.97 -7.80
N ILE A 172 -0.40 -3.39 -6.80
CA ILE A 172 0.07 -4.21 -5.69
C ILE A 172 -0.34 -5.64 -5.99
N MET A 173 0.61 -6.57 -5.93
CA MET A 173 0.34 -7.99 -6.09
C MET A 173 0.23 -8.66 -4.73
N ASP A 174 -0.99 -8.76 -4.18
CA ASP A 174 -1.25 -9.61 -3.01
C ASP A 174 -1.52 -11.04 -3.47
N THR A 175 -0.60 -11.95 -3.15
CA THR A 175 -0.69 -13.36 -3.55
C THR A 175 -1.86 -14.08 -2.89
N TRP A 176 -2.29 -13.68 -1.69
CA TRP A 176 -3.44 -14.26 -1.02
C TRP A 176 -4.76 -13.85 -1.70
N HIS A 177 -4.88 -12.55 -2.03
CA HIS A 177 -6.03 -12.05 -2.78
C HIS A 177 -6.10 -12.66 -4.17
N TRP A 178 -4.97 -12.77 -4.85
CA TRP A 178 -4.90 -13.35 -6.19
C TRP A 178 -5.36 -14.82 -6.23
N VAL A 179 -4.86 -15.65 -5.30
CA VAL A 179 -5.29 -17.07 -5.21
C VAL A 179 -6.77 -17.20 -4.90
N ARG A 180 -7.36 -16.26 -4.16
CA ARG A 180 -8.79 -16.29 -3.79
C ARG A 180 -9.72 -15.68 -4.83
N ALA A 181 -9.21 -14.80 -5.68
CA ALA A 181 -10.03 -14.14 -6.71
C ALA A 181 -10.45 -15.11 -7.81
N ASN A 182 -9.56 -16.02 -8.22
CA ASN A 182 -9.79 -16.90 -9.35
C ASN A 182 -9.30 -18.33 -9.05
N GLN A 183 -10.17 -19.31 -9.27
CA GLN A 183 -9.84 -20.73 -9.20
C GLN A 183 -10.25 -21.44 -10.48
N PRO A 184 -9.35 -22.09 -11.22
CA PRO A 184 -7.91 -22.19 -10.94
C PRO A 184 -7.20 -20.85 -11.12
N VAL A 185 -6.03 -20.69 -10.48
CA VAL A 185 -5.22 -19.46 -10.58
C VAL A 185 -4.75 -19.29 -12.02
N ASP A 186 -5.08 -18.14 -12.61
CA ASP A 186 -4.63 -17.77 -13.95
C ASP A 186 -3.29 -17.02 -13.87
N LEU A 187 -2.21 -17.68 -14.26
CA LEU A 187 -0.87 -17.10 -14.28
C LEU A 187 -0.62 -16.23 -15.53
N SER A 188 -1.42 -16.40 -16.58
CA SER A 188 -1.22 -15.66 -17.85
C SER A 188 -1.42 -14.15 -17.68
N VAL A 189 -2.23 -13.75 -16.71
CA VAL A 189 -2.45 -12.32 -16.41
C VAL A 189 -1.16 -11.59 -16.05
N ILE A 190 -0.20 -12.28 -15.38
CA ILE A 190 1.08 -11.66 -14.99
C ILE A 190 1.98 -11.45 -16.21
N GLU A 191 1.91 -12.32 -17.21
CA GLU A 191 2.74 -12.20 -18.42
C GLU A 191 2.44 -10.90 -19.19
N ASP A 192 1.19 -10.40 -19.07
CA ASP A 192 0.74 -9.17 -19.71
C ASP A 192 1.10 -7.88 -18.92
N ILE A 193 1.51 -8.02 -17.66
CA ILE A 193 1.79 -6.87 -16.78
C ILE A 193 3.29 -6.56 -16.79
N PRO A 194 3.71 -5.38 -17.27
CA PRO A 194 5.11 -4.98 -17.19
C PRO A 194 5.61 -4.96 -15.74
N ALA A 195 6.80 -5.46 -15.48
CA ALA A 195 7.34 -5.60 -14.12
C ALA A 195 7.43 -4.26 -13.37
N ASP A 196 7.71 -3.17 -14.08
CA ASP A 196 7.75 -1.81 -13.53
C ASP A 196 6.37 -1.27 -13.13
N LYS A 197 5.29 -1.94 -13.53
CA LYS A 197 3.91 -1.65 -13.13
C LYS A 197 3.46 -2.41 -11.88
N ILE A 198 4.32 -3.23 -11.28
CA ILE A 198 4.09 -3.86 -9.97
C ILE A 198 5.01 -3.16 -8.97
N VAL A 199 4.42 -2.43 -8.00
CA VAL A 199 5.17 -1.63 -7.03
C VAL A 199 5.52 -2.40 -5.77
N SER A 200 4.68 -3.32 -5.33
CA SER A 200 4.94 -4.17 -4.18
C SER A 200 4.27 -5.55 -4.32
N LYS A 201 4.82 -6.51 -3.60
CA LYS A 201 4.27 -7.85 -3.47
C LYS A 201 3.93 -8.12 -2.01
N ILE A 202 2.68 -8.44 -1.75
CA ILE A 202 2.20 -8.85 -0.44
C ILE A 202 2.12 -10.38 -0.41
N GLY A 203 2.58 -10.96 0.69
CA GLY A 203 2.43 -12.38 1.01
C GLY A 203 1.98 -12.53 2.46
N ARG A 204 1.31 -13.63 2.76
CA ARG A 204 1.04 -14.03 4.15
C ARG A 204 1.92 -15.23 4.48
N ALA A 205 2.53 -15.18 5.65
CA ALA A 205 3.23 -16.31 6.24
C ALA A 205 2.22 -17.36 6.75
#